data_7fbad09f7b95312b69284c0681c60ddd
#
_entry.id   7fbad09f7b95312b69284c0681c60ddd
#
_cell.length_a   1.000
_cell.length_b   1.000
_cell.length_c   1.000
_cell.angle_alpha   90.00
_cell.angle_beta   90.00
_cell.angle_gamma   90.00
#
_symmetry.space_group_name_H-M   'P 1'
#
loop_
_entity.id
_entity.type
_entity.pdbx_description
1 polymer ?
#
loop_
_entity_poly.entity_id
_entity_poly.type
_entity_poly.pdbx_seq_one_letter_code
_entity_poly.pdbx_strand_id
1 'polypeptide(L)'
;MYSVAIEDYLKSLWKLGPKDVGTQELASHLDVKPASVTKMMLRLTEMGLVDHTPYKGASLTRQGELEALSVVRRHRLLETFLSQTLGLGRDQ
;
A
#
# COMPACT_ATOMS: atom_id res chain seq x y z
N MET A 1 -6.00 -11.10 7.92
CA MET A 1 -4.77 -10.86 7.18
C MET A 1 -5.07 -10.80 5.68
N TYR A 2 -4.44 -9.90 4.99
CA TYR A 2 -4.71 -9.69 3.56
C TYR A 2 -3.64 -10.36 2.71
N SER A 3 -3.94 -10.53 1.42
CA SER A 3 -2.96 -11.06 0.48
C SER A 3 -1.78 -10.09 0.35
N VAL A 4 -0.67 -10.60 -0.18
CA VAL A 4 0.52 -9.77 -0.41
C VAL A 4 0.18 -8.60 -1.32
N ALA A 5 -0.62 -8.85 -2.37
CA ALA A 5 -0.99 -7.78 -3.29
C ALA A 5 -1.76 -6.66 -2.58
N ILE A 6 -2.74 -7.03 -1.76
CA ILE A 6 -3.52 -6.05 -1.03
C ILE A 6 -2.63 -5.26 -0.08
N GLU A 7 -1.73 -5.93 0.62
CA GLU A 7 -0.82 -5.26 1.54
C GLU A 7 0.11 -4.30 0.81
N ASP A 8 0.58 -4.66 -0.38
CA ASP A 8 1.42 -3.78 -1.19
C ASP A 8 0.66 -2.51 -1.58
N TYR A 9 -0.61 -2.63 -1.94
CA TYR A 9 -1.42 -1.47 -2.28
C TYR A 9 -1.65 -0.57 -1.06
N LEU A 10 -1.96 -1.16 0.08
CA LEU A 10 -2.16 -0.39 1.31
C LEU A 10 -0.90 0.37 1.69
N LYS A 11 0.24 -0.29 1.63
CA LYS A 11 1.52 0.31 1.95
C LYS A 11 1.85 1.46 1.00
N SER A 12 1.59 1.26 -0.30
CA SER A 12 1.87 2.29 -1.31
C SER A 12 0.98 3.50 -1.13
N LEU A 13 -0.30 3.29 -0.88
CA LEU A 13 -1.23 4.40 -0.63
C LEU A 13 -0.85 5.16 0.63
N TRP A 14 -0.36 4.45 1.64
CA TRP A 14 0.10 5.08 2.87
C TRP A 14 1.34 5.95 2.63
N LYS A 15 2.26 5.46 1.79
CA LYS A 15 3.48 6.20 1.47
C LYS A 15 3.22 7.42 0.60
N LEU A 16 2.34 7.28 -0.37
CA LEU A 16 2.07 8.35 -1.34
C LEU A 16 1.06 9.36 -0.84
N GLY A 17 0.23 8.97 0.14
CA GLY A 17 -0.76 9.86 0.74
C GLY A 17 -0.13 10.87 1.68
N PRO A 18 -0.98 11.64 2.35
CA PRO A 18 -2.45 11.49 2.49
C PRO A 18 -3.28 12.04 1.33
N LYS A 19 -2.69 12.58 0.29
CA LYS A 19 -3.44 13.09 -0.85
C LYS A 19 -4.11 11.97 -1.64
N ASP A 20 -5.02 12.34 -2.53
CA ASP A 20 -5.55 11.37 -3.48
C ASP A 20 -4.44 10.91 -4.41
N VAL A 21 -4.32 9.61 -4.60
CA VAL A 21 -3.28 9.01 -5.44
C VAL A 21 -3.91 8.56 -6.73
N GLY A 22 -3.40 9.05 -7.86
CA GLY A 22 -3.94 8.71 -9.18
C GLY A 22 -3.60 7.30 -9.59
N THR A 23 -4.41 6.76 -10.51
CA THR A 23 -4.22 5.40 -11.02
C THR A 23 -2.84 5.24 -11.66
N GLN A 24 -2.42 6.21 -12.47
CA GLN A 24 -1.12 6.14 -13.15
C GLN A 24 0.04 6.20 -12.15
N GLU A 25 -0.09 7.07 -11.16
CA GLU A 25 0.93 7.19 -10.12
C GLU A 25 1.10 5.88 -9.37
N LEU A 26 -0.01 5.27 -8.99
CA LEU A 26 0.02 4.02 -8.26
C LEU A 26 0.52 2.87 -9.12
N ALA A 27 0.13 2.84 -10.39
CA ALA A 27 0.60 1.83 -11.33
C ALA A 27 2.12 1.90 -11.49
N SER A 28 2.66 3.10 -11.63
CA SER A 28 4.10 3.29 -11.74
C SER A 28 4.82 2.88 -10.47
N HIS A 29 4.28 3.26 -9.32
CA HIS A 29 4.90 2.94 -8.05
C HIS A 29 4.96 1.43 -7.79
N LEU A 30 3.91 0.71 -8.20
CA LEU A 30 3.82 -0.73 -7.98
C LEU A 30 4.34 -1.55 -9.17
N ASP A 31 4.67 -0.88 -10.27
CA ASP A 31 5.12 -1.54 -11.50
C ASP A 31 4.07 -2.54 -11.99
N VAL A 32 2.84 -2.08 -12.08
CA VAL A 32 1.72 -2.87 -12.61
C VAL A 32 0.96 -2.05 -13.63
N LYS A 33 0.07 -2.71 -14.35
CA LYS A 33 -0.73 -2.03 -15.38
C LYS A 33 -1.85 -1.22 -14.74
N PRO A 34 -2.20 -0.05 -15.30
CA PRO A 34 -3.29 0.76 -14.76
C PRO A 34 -4.61 0.00 -14.64
N ALA A 35 -4.90 -0.92 -15.56
CA ALA A 35 -6.11 -1.72 -15.47
C ALA A 35 -6.14 -2.58 -14.20
N SER A 36 -4.98 -3.08 -13.79
CA SER A 36 -4.87 -3.86 -12.55
C SER A 36 -5.14 -2.98 -11.33
N VAL A 37 -4.66 -1.74 -11.37
CA VAL A 37 -4.90 -0.78 -10.29
C VAL A 37 -6.39 -0.51 -10.17
N THR A 38 -7.07 -0.27 -11.30
CA THR A 38 -8.50 0.02 -11.29
C THR A 38 -9.29 -1.12 -10.65
N LYS A 39 -8.97 -2.36 -11.03
CA LYS A 39 -9.64 -3.53 -10.45
C LYS A 39 -9.41 -3.62 -8.94
N MET A 40 -8.17 -3.40 -8.52
CA MET A 40 -7.85 -3.47 -7.09
C MET A 40 -8.52 -2.35 -6.31
N MET A 41 -8.62 -1.15 -6.89
CA MET A 41 -9.28 -0.04 -6.22
C MET A 41 -10.77 -0.34 -5.98
N LEU A 42 -11.42 -0.97 -6.94
CA LEU A 42 -12.81 -1.38 -6.75
C LEU A 42 -12.92 -2.35 -5.58
N ARG A 43 -12.02 -3.31 -5.53
CA ARG A 43 -12.02 -4.30 -4.46
C ARG A 43 -11.77 -3.67 -3.11
N LEU A 44 -10.77 -2.80 -3.01
CA LEU A 44 -10.44 -2.13 -1.75
C LEU A 44 -11.55 -1.21 -1.29
N THR A 45 -12.26 -0.59 -2.25
CA THR A 45 -13.41 0.25 -1.92
C THR A 45 -14.52 -0.61 -1.32
N GLU A 46 -14.78 -1.79 -1.89
CA GLU A 46 -15.78 -2.70 -1.36
C GLU A 46 -15.42 -3.18 0.05
N MET A 47 -14.14 -3.30 0.33
CA MET A 47 -13.65 -3.72 1.64
C MET A 47 -13.65 -2.57 2.66
N GLY A 48 -13.98 -1.36 2.22
CA GLY A 48 -14.02 -0.22 3.12
C GLY A 48 -12.66 0.36 3.46
N LEU A 49 -11.64 0.01 2.70
CA LEU A 49 -10.26 0.43 2.99
C LEU A 49 -9.83 1.67 2.20
N VAL A 50 -10.54 1.98 1.13
CA VAL A 50 -10.16 3.05 0.22
C VAL A 50 -11.40 3.83 -0.18
N ASP A 51 -11.24 5.14 -0.32
CA ASP A 51 -12.22 6.03 -0.96
C ASP A 51 -11.66 6.35 -2.34
N HIS A 52 -12.43 6.06 -3.37
CA HIS A 52 -12.02 6.31 -4.75
C HIS A 52 -12.96 7.34 -5.38
N THR A 53 -12.37 8.43 -5.85
CA THR A 53 -13.13 9.48 -6.53
C THR A 53 -12.70 9.52 -7.99
N PRO A 54 -13.65 9.39 -8.95
CA PRO A 54 -13.31 9.45 -10.37
C PRO A 54 -12.51 10.70 -10.69
N TYR A 55 -11.46 10.54 -11.48
CA TYR A 55 -10.57 11.60 -11.95
C TYR A 55 -9.67 12.22 -10.88
N LYS A 56 -9.91 11.95 -9.60
CA LYS A 56 -9.06 12.47 -8.54
C LYS A 56 -8.10 11.42 -8.00
N GLY A 57 -8.55 10.18 -7.95
CA GLY A 57 -7.73 9.10 -7.45
C GLY A 57 -8.29 8.47 -6.20
N ALA A 58 -7.41 7.86 -5.42
CA ALA A 58 -7.81 7.07 -4.26
C ALA A 58 -7.04 7.52 -3.02
N SER A 59 -7.70 7.42 -1.87
CA SER A 59 -7.07 7.67 -0.59
C SER A 59 -7.55 6.62 0.40
N LEU A 60 -6.76 6.38 1.43
CA LEU A 60 -7.12 5.41 2.46
C LEU A 60 -8.24 5.98 3.34
N THR A 61 -9.20 5.13 3.67
CA THR A 61 -10.16 5.45 4.72
C THR A 61 -9.44 5.35 6.07
N ARG A 62 -10.12 5.71 7.14
CA ARG A 62 -9.55 5.52 8.47
C ARG A 62 -9.20 4.06 8.72
N GLN A 63 -10.10 3.15 8.34
CA GLN A 63 -9.83 1.71 8.47
C GLN A 63 -8.63 1.32 7.62
N GLY A 64 -8.56 1.86 6.40
CA GLY A 64 -7.42 1.59 5.51
C GLY A 64 -6.12 2.08 6.09
N GLU A 65 -6.12 3.24 6.73
CA GLU A 65 -4.93 3.78 7.37
C GLU A 65 -4.43 2.88 8.49
N LEU A 66 -5.36 2.38 9.31
CA LEU A 66 -4.99 1.49 10.41
C LEU A 66 -4.39 0.18 9.89
N GLU A 67 -5.00 -0.37 8.84
CA GLU A 67 -4.48 -1.61 8.25
C GLU A 67 -3.13 -1.37 7.58
N ALA A 68 -2.99 -0.25 6.86
CA ALA A 68 -1.73 0.08 6.21
C ALA A 68 -0.60 0.25 7.22
N LEU A 69 -0.88 0.92 8.32
CA LEU A 69 0.11 1.13 9.37
C LEU A 69 0.55 -0.20 9.97
N SER A 70 -0.37 -1.13 10.14
CA SER A 70 -0.05 -2.47 10.63
C SER A 70 0.92 -3.18 9.68
N VAL A 71 0.66 -3.08 8.37
CA VAL A 71 1.54 -3.69 7.36
C VAL A 71 2.94 -3.05 7.42
N VAL A 72 2.99 -1.72 7.45
CA VAL A 72 4.26 -1.00 7.48
C VAL A 72 5.07 -1.37 8.72
N ARG A 73 4.42 -1.48 9.87
CA ARG A 73 5.10 -1.86 11.11
C ARG A 73 5.66 -3.26 11.05
N ARG A 74 4.92 -4.20 10.49
CA ARG A 74 5.41 -5.58 10.35
C ARG A 74 6.65 -5.63 9.46
N HIS A 75 6.62 -4.92 8.34
CA HIS A 75 7.75 -4.90 7.43
C HIS A 75 8.98 -4.28 8.09
N ARG A 76 8.79 -3.21 8.83
CA ARG A 76 9.89 -2.55 9.52
C ARG A 76 10.51 -3.43 10.60
N LEU A 77 9.69 -4.12 11.37
CA LEU A 77 10.16 -5.02 12.40
C LEU A 77 10.93 -6.19 11.79
N LEU A 78 10.44 -6.72 10.70
CA LEU A 78 11.13 -7.82 10.01
C LEU A 78 12.49 -7.38 9.48
N GLU A 79 12.55 -6.21 8.86
CA GLU A 79 13.81 -5.67 8.38
C GLU A 79 14.82 -5.50 9.51
N THR A 80 14.36 -4.98 10.63
CA THR A 80 15.23 -4.78 11.79
C THR A 80 15.74 -6.11 12.31
N PHE A 81 14.86 -7.10 12.41
CA PHE A 81 15.23 -8.43 12.86
C PHE A 81 16.30 -9.04 11.96
N LEU A 82 16.08 -9.01 10.64
CA LEU A 82 17.02 -9.59 9.69
C LEU A 82 18.36 -8.86 9.72
N SER A 83 18.33 -7.55 9.82
CA SER A 83 19.53 -6.75 9.85
C SER A 83 20.38 -7.04 11.10
N GLN A 84 19.74 -7.11 12.25
CA GLN A 84 20.45 -7.29 13.52
C GLN A 84 20.84 -8.75 13.78
N THR A 85 19.94 -9.67 13.42
CA THR A 85 20.14 -11.08 13.77
C THR A 85 20.99 -11.81 12.76
N LEU A 86 20.78 -11.54 11.48
CA LEU A 86 21.48 -12.26 10.40
C LEU A 86 22.64 -11.46 9.80
N GLY A 87 22.84 -10.26 10.28
CA GLY A 87 23.92 -9.42 9.76
C GLY A 87 23.68 -8.90 8.36
N LEU A 88 22.43 -8.87 7.92
CA LEU A 88 22.08 -8.40 6.58
C LEU A 88 21.83 -6.90 6.63
N GLY A 89 22.85 -6.12 6.36
CA GLY A 89 22.71 -4.68 6.33
C GLY A 89 21.89 -4.22 5.14
N ARG A 90 21.25 -3.08 5.29
CA ARG A 90 20.42 -2.53 4.22
C ARG A 90 21.16 -1.57 3.32
N ASP A 91 22.24 -1.09 3.80
CA ASP A 91 23.00 -0.01 3.18
C ASP A 91 24.28 -0.49 2.55
N GLN A 92 24.37 -1.73 2.36
CA GLN A 92 25.62 -2.33 1.87
C GLN A 92 25.88 -2.08 0.43
#